data_b852713bfd54ac8fb4eb7a111a163f43
#
_entry.id   b852713bfd54ac8fb4eb7a111a163f43
#
_cell.length_a   1.000
_cell.length_b   1.000
_cell.length_c   1.000
_cell.angle_alpha   90.00
_cell.angle_beta   90.00
_cell.angle_gamma   90.00
#
_symmetry.space_group_name_H-M   'P 1'
#
loop_
_entity.id
_entity.type
_entity.pdbx_description
1 polymer ?
#
loop_
_entity_poly.entity_id
_entity_poly.type
_entity_poly.pdbx_seq_one_letter_code
_entity_poly.pdbx_strand_id
1 'polypeptide(L)'
;MKFKYIAIAAAGVALMSLSSCKDFLDKVPDTRVDLETVDQLRELLNNGYLQYNYSTPCELSSDNVIDNNAPDPDGVRYNLPSYAATDDQLFRFEDVTMGMGSDTPSGIWEGCYRAIAAANAVIERGTEMSEQGGLTNDETKKLSAVMGEAYMIRSYHHFILAQVFCMPYRGPELSKSCQGIPYITKPETTVKPHYERGTLAETYEKIEKDLELGLKLIDDAIYEVPKYHFNRAAANAYAARFYVFTRQYDKALECANAAFNGSDPATMMSDIWANRGSMYYISDIGRYYTSMKRANVFMDISTYSTSSRRFHSNRYTCNRDARRSTIQGPGPSWEGIKFKNSKTGETFSMHPGFNGLCGTAGKAEYGSYFGGISSEQFEYTDKVSGIGYAHVVRLEFWAEETLLCRAEAKLFLGDIDGCMADLTIWDAARQKLGAGESYSFKPMTRELIEKFYAVDQGDKKYKGFGIVKPIHIDEVCPSDKYSLTEDKVPYMQCIQHFRRIETVHNGMRFFDIKRLGLSITHHFGRFNTPYTLKTLDARYAMQIPSEVISAGMDANVRPVVSKKSEAIVEASGSYILVK
;
A
#
# COMPACT_ATOMS: atom_id res chain seq x y z
N MET A 1 41.28 -27.49 64.01
CA MET A 1 40.89 -28.55 63.03
C MET A 1 39.66 -28.19 62.16
N LYS A 2 38.87 -27.20 62.46
CA LYS A 2 37.66 -26.82 61.69
C LYS A 2 37.95 -26.00 60.42
N PHE A 3 39.05 -25.28 60.32
CA PHE A 3 39.39 -24.43 59.17
C PHE A 3 39.96 -25.21 57.95
N LYS A 4 40.55 -26.38 58.15
CA LYS A 4 41.11 -27.20 57.07
C LYS A 4 40.02 -27.87 56.20
N TYR A 5 38.90 -28.22 56.78
CA TYR A 5 37.79 -28.86 56.03
C TYR A 5 36.94 -27.87 55.23
N ILE A 6 36.88 -26.59 55.65
CA ILE A 6 36.21 -25.55 54.90
C ILE A 6 37.00 -25.17 53.63
N ALA A 7 38.35 -25.16 53.71
CA ALA A 7 39.18 -24.90 52.53
C ALA A 7 39.13 -26.01 51.49
N ILE A 8 39.02 -27.29 51.92
CA ILE A 8 38.91 -28.45 51.03
C ILE A 8 37.51 -28.51 50.38
N ALA A 9 36.44 -28.14 51.11
CA ALA A 9 35.11 -28.07 50.57
C ALA A 9 34.95 -26.90 49.55
N ALA A 10 35.59 -25.75 49.81
CA ALA A 10 35.60 -24.61 48.88
C ALA A 10 36.43 -24.91 47.61
N ALA A 11 37.54 -25.64 47.71
CA ALA A 11 38.32 -26.06 46.55
C ALA A 11 37.61 -27.15 45.72
N GLY A 12 36.83 -28.04 46.35
CA GLY A 12 36.02 -29.04 45.68
C GLY A 12 34.84 -28.45 44.87
N VAL A 13 34.21 -27.42 45.40
CA VAL A 13 33.14 -26.71 44.70
C VAL A 13 33.67 -25.84 43.55
N ALA A 14 34.87 -25.24 43.71
CA ALA A 14 35.54 -24.50 42.64
C ALA A 14 36.05 -25.38 41.49
N LEU A 15 36.40 -26.65 41.75
CA LEU A 15 36.83 -27.59 40.70
C LEU A 15 35.65 -28.25 39.97
N MET A 16 34.47 -28.33 40.57
CA MET A 16 33.28 -28.82 39.89
C MET A 16 32.59 -27.73 39.00
N SER A 17 32.90 -26.46 39.21
CA SER A 17 32.40 -25.35 38.38
C SER A 17 33.23 -25.10 37.11
N LEU A 18 34.39 -25.79 36.92
CA LEU A 18 35.24 -25.59 35.75
C LEU A 18 35.14 -26.72 34.71
N SER A 19 34.38 -27.79 34.97
CA SER A 19 34.20 -28.89 34.04
C SER A 19 32.82 -28.98 33.36
N SER A 20 31.96 -27.99 33.54
CA SER A 20 30.59 -28.04 33.04
C SER A 20 30.21 -26.79 32.28
N CYS A 21 30.89 -26.44 31.23
CA CYS A 21 30.38 -25.39 30.33
C CYS A 21 31.04 -25.33 28.94
N LYS A 22 31.79 -26.34 28.50
CA LYS A 22 32.25 -26.33 27.09
C LYS A 22 31.15 -26.83 26.13
N ASP A 23 30.46 -27.92 26.48
CA ASP A 23 29.42 -28.49 25.63
C ASP A 23 28.08 -27.74 25.69
N PHE A 24 27.87 -26.90 26.70
CA PHE A 24 26.61 -26.09 26.83
C PHE A 24 26.71 -24.74 26.15
N LEU A 25 27.92 -24.20 25.95
CA LEU A 25 28.17 -22.97 25.22
C LEU A 25 28.40 -23.20 23.73
N ASP A 26 28.76 -24.43 23.32
CA ASP A 26 28.87 -24.80 21.90
C ASP A 26 27.55 -25.24 21.25
N LYS A 27 26.52 -25.51 22.04
CA LYS A 27 25.13 -25.53 21.57
C LYS A 27 24.51 -24.18 21.84
N VAL A 28 24.73 -23.24 20.93
CA VAL A 28 23.69 -22.23 20.69
C VAL A 28 22.40 -23.04 20.51
N PRO A 29 21.32 -22.81 21.30
CA PRO A 29 20.06 -23.45 20.98
C PRO A 29 19.66 -22.87 19.63
N ASP A 30 20.03 -23.58 18.58
CA ASP A 30 19.59 -23.28 17.23
C ASP A 30 18.12 -23.65 17.20
N THR A 31 17.26 -22.66 17.47
CA THR A 31 15.82 -22.78 17.33
C THR A 31 15.41 -22.75 15.85
N ARG A 32 16.38 -22.87 14.94
CA ARG A 32 16.10 -23.06 13.53
C ARG A 32 15.54 -24.48 13.37
N VAL A 33 14.32 -24.56 12.95
CA VAL A 33 13.74 -25.82 12.48
C VAL A 33 14.58 -26.25 11.28
N ASP A 34 15.15 -27.45 11.34
CA ASP A 34 15.83 -28.02 10.19
C ASP A 34 14.81 -28.19 9.06
N LEU A 35 15.00 -27.44 8.00
CA LEU A 35 14.12 -27.45 6.83
C LEU A 35 14.51 -28.63 5.93
N GLU A 36 13.96 -29.80 6.21
CA GLU A 36 14.30 -31.04 5.53
C GLU A 36 13.39 -31.40 4.36
N THR A 37 12.16 -30.84 4.34
CA THR A 37 11.15 -31.19 3.36
C THR A 37 10.61 -29.96 2.61
N VAL A 38 10.12 -30.16 1.39
CA VAL A 38 9.47 -29.11 0.59
C VAL A 38 8.23 -28.54 1.29
N ASP A 39 7.53 -29.37 2.08
CA ASP A 39 6.37 -28.91 2.85
C ASP A 39 6.77 -27.95 3.97
N GLN A 40 7.86 -28.20 4.66
CA GLN A 40 8.39 -27.28 5.67
C GLN A 40 8.81 -25.94 5.05
N LEU A 41 9.40 -25.94 3.85
CA LEU A 41 9.71 -24.71 3.11
C LEU A 41 8.41 -23.93 2.79
N ARG A 42 7.36 -24.62 2.33
CA ARG A 42 6.06 -24.00 2.06
C ARG A 42 5.44 -23.40 3.33
N GLU A 43 5.48 -24.11 4.45
CA GLU A 43 4.99 -23.63 5.74
C GLU A 43 5.75 -22.40 6.23
N LEU A 44 7.08 -22.35 6.03
CA LEU A 44 7.88 -21.18 6.38
C LEU A 44 7.44 -19.92 5.61
N LEU A 45 7.01 -20.06 4.35
CA LEU A 45 6.53 -18.93 3.54
C LEU A 45 5.27 -18.25 4.11
N ASN A 46 4.52 -18.88 5.00
CA ASN A 46 3.44 -18.20 5.71
C ASN A 46 3.96 -16.98 6.50
N ASN A 47 5.21 -17.00 6.95
CA ASN A 47 5.87 -15.86 7.58
C ASN A 47 6.28 -14.75 6.56
N GLY A 48 6.22 -15.03 5.28
CA GLY A 48 6.43 -14.08 4.19
C GLY A 48 5.22 -13.18 3.94
N TYR A 49 4.09 -13.44 4.59
CA TYR A 49 2.89 -12.63 4.49
C TYR A 49 2.66 -11.85 5.78
N LEU A 50 2.57 -10.62 5.66
CA LEU A 50 2.16 -9.52 6.52
C LEU A 50 2.33 -9.60 8.02
N GLN A 51 3.32 -8.88 8.39
CA GLN A 51 3.47 -8.45 9.77
C GLN A 51 3.47 -6.91 9.89
N TYR A 52 3.00 -6.21 8.86
CA TYR A 52 2.96 -4.74 8.80
C TYR A 52 1.79 -4.25 7.95
N ASN A 53 1.47 -2.96 8.07
CA ASN A 53 0.44 -2.35 7.24
C ASN A 53 0.87 -0.95 6.76
N TYR A 54 1.15 -0.81 5.48
CA TYR A 54 1.52 0.48 4.90
C TYR A 54 0.32 1.42 4.67
N SER A 55 -0.92 0.90 4.73
CA SER A 55 -2.08 1.71 4.41
C SER A 55 -2.20 2.94 5.33
N THR A 56 -1.97 2.81 6.63
CA THR A 56 -2.10 3.93 7.56
C THR A 56 -1.08 5.04 7.30
N PRO A 57 0.25 4.79 7.28
CA PRO A 57 1.21 5.86 7.02
C PRO A 57 1.03 6.51 5.63
N CYS A 58 0.77 5.69 4.61
CA CYS A 58 0.63 6.18 3.24
C CYS A 58 -0.68 6.95 3.02
N GLU A 59 -1.77 6.53 3.65
CA GLU A 59 -3.04 7.25 3.53
C GLU A 59 -3.00 8.58 4.28
N LEU A 60 -2.40 8.63 5.49
CA LEU A 60 -2.19 9.88 6.22
C LEU A 60 -1.30 10.87 5.47
N SER A 61 -0.42 10.39 4.61
CA SER A 61 0.45 11.20 3.75
C SER A 61 -0.16 11.48 2.37
N SER A 62 -1.44 11.16 2.15
CA SER A 62 -2.14 11.33 0.88
C SER A 62 -3.26 12.36 0.95
N ASP A 63 -3.76 12.79 -0.21
CA ASP A 63 -4.89 13.70 -0.32
C ASP A 63 -6.27 13.02 -0.17
N ASN A 64 -6.31 11.78 0.30
CA ASN A 64 -7.54 11.06 0.61
C ASN A 64 -8.08 11.34 2.02
N VAL A 65 -7.32 12.00 2.87
CA VAL A 65 -7.74 12.36 4.23
C VAL A 65 -7.58 13.85 4.47
N ILE A 66 -8.43 14.38 5.37
CA ILE A 66 -8.34 15.75 5.87
C ILE A 66 -8.22 15.76 7.39
N ASP A 67 -7.73 16.86 7.96
CA ASP A 67 -7.83 17.14 9.40
C ASP A 67 -9.17 17.77 9.72
N ASN A 68 -10.07 17.05 10.39
CA ASN A 68 -11.37 17.55 10.82
C ASN A 68 -11.28 18.70 11.84
N ASN A 69 -10.12 18.94 12.45
CA ASN A 69 -9.87 20.09 13.32
C ASN A 69 -9.51 21.36 12.55
N ALA A 70 -9.19 21.25 11.25
CA ALA A 70 -9.06 22.41 10.38
C ALA A 70 -10.44 22.98 10.02
N PRO A 71 -10.62 24.32 9.98
CA PRO A 71 -11.89 24.91 9.57
C PRO A 71 -12.21 24.61 8.10
N ASP A 72 -13.48 24.35 7.81
CA ASP A 72 -13.97 24.31 6.45
C ASP A 72 -14.23 25.76 5.92
N PRO A 73 -14.67 25.94 4.66
CA PRO A 73 -14.97 27.25 4.11
C PRO A 73 -16.00 28.06 4.92
N ASP A 74 -16.90 27.38 5.65
CA ASP A 74 -17.90 28.00 6.52
C ASP A 74 -17.37 28.23 7.95
N GLY A 75 -16.11 27.92 8.22
CA GLY A 75 -15.46 28.04 9.53
C GLY A 75 -15.79 26.91 10.50
N VAL A 76 -16.50 25.87 10.07
CA VAL A 76 -16.83 24.71 10.90
C VAL A 76 -15.60 23.84 11.09
N ARG A 77 -15.32 23.53 12.35
CA ARG A 77 -14.20 22.66 12.76
C ARG A 77 -14.59 21.85 13.98
N TYR A 78 -13.81 20.79 14.23
CA TYR A 78 -13.98 19.94 15.39
C TYR A 78 -12.78 20.07 16.35
N ASN A 79 -12.82 19.35 17.44
CA ASN A 79 -11.72 19.24 18.39
C ASN A 79 -11.56 17.77 18.74
N LEU A 80 -11.07 17.00 17.77
CA LEU A 80 -10.89 15.56 17.86
C LEU A 80 -9.46 15.23 18.29
N PRO A 81 -9.27 14.25 19.19
CA PRO A 81 -7.94 13.77 19.52
C PRO A 81 -7.33 13.03 18.31
N SER A 82 -6.01 13.10 18.20
CA SER A 82 -5.27 12.20 17.29
C SER A 82 -5.26 10.80 17.91
N TYR A 83 -5.29 9.78 17.07
CA TYR A 83 -5.18 8.38 17.51
C TYR A 83 -3.77 8.11 18.07
N ALA A 84 -2.75 8.62 17.38
CA ALA A 84 -1.35 8.60 17.81
C ALA A 84 -0.66 9.93 17.44
N ALA A 85 0.40 10.31 18.15
CA ALA A 85 1.20 11.49 17.83
C ALA A 85 1.86 11.37 16.44
N THR A 86 2.22 10.15 16.03
CA THR A 86 2.78 9.84 14.72
C THR A 86 1.81 10.15 13.57
N ASP A 87 0.51 10.09 13.80
CA ASP A 87 -0.49 10.43 12.80
C ASP A 87 -0.44 11.92 12.43
N ASP A 88 -0.22 12.79 13.42
CA ASP A 88 -0.05 14.23 13.20
C ASP A 88 1.23 14.53 12.39
N GLN A 89 2.31 13.81 12.68
CA GLN A 89 3.59 13.95 11.97
C GLN A 89 3.47 13.49 10.51
N LEU A 90 2.89 12.32 10.27
CA LEU A 90 2.65 11.79 8.91
C LEU A 90 1.76 12.75 8.10
N PHE A 91 0.70 13.27 8.70
CA PHE A 91 -0.21 14.20 8.04
C PHE A 91 0.47 15.54 7.69
N ARG A 92 1.46 15.97 8.46
CA ARG A 92 2.26 17.18 8.18
C ARG A 92 3.50 16.90 7.31
N PHE A 93 3.68 15.68 6.82
CA PHE A 93 4.85 15.25 6.07
C PHE A 93 6.17 15.42 6.85
N GLU A 94 6.13 15.26 8.15
CA GLU A 94 7.30 15.30 9.02
C GLU A 94 8.02 13.95 9.05
N ASP A 95 9.28 13.95 9.46
CA ASP A 95 10.05 12.73 9.64
C ASP A 95 9.54 11.95 10.87
N VAL A 96 8.99 10.77 10.62
CA VAL A 96 8.57 9.82 11.65
C VAL A 96 9.63 8.72 11.71
N THR A 97 10.51 8.82 12.69
CA THR A 97 11.62 7.89 12.86
C THR A 97 11.42 6.92 14.02
N MET A 98 10.43 7.18 14.87
CA MET A 98 10.06 6.32 16.00
C MET A 98 8.58 5.99 15.92
N GLY A 99 8.23 4.81 16.34
CA GLY A 99 6.85 4.34 16.38
C GLY A 99 6.82 2.84 16.62
N MET A 100 5.85 2.38 17.38
CA MET A 100 5.66 0.96 17.64
C MET A 100 4.40 0.47 16.93
N GLY A 101 4.46 -0.77 16.47
CA GLY A 101 3.33 -1.45 15.84
C GLY A 101 3.35 -1.43 14.31
N SER A 102 2.55 -2.31 13.74
CA SER A 102 2.50 -2.61 12.30
C SER A 102 2.07 -1.42 11.42
N ASP A 103 1.33 -0.46 11.98
CA ASP A 103 0.82 0.73 11.29
C ASP A 103 1.79 1.93 11.31
N THR A 104 3.09 1.71 11.43
CA THR A 104 4.12 2.75 11.48
C THR A 104 5.22 2.54 10.44
N PRO A 105 6.01 3.56 10.08
CA PRO A 105 7.17 3.36 9.20
C PRO A 105 8.15 2.31 9.73
N SER A 106 8.45 2.30 11.05
CA SER A 106 9.29 1.27 11.67
C SER A 106 8.70 -0.13 11.52
N GLY A 107 7.38 -0.28 11.75
CA GLY A 107 6.69 -1.56 11.56
C GLY A 107 6.71 -2.05 10.11
N ILE A 108 6.60 -1.14 9.12
CA ILE A 108 6.73 -1.49 7.70
C ILE A 108 8.15 -1.99 7.41
N TRP A 109 9.17 -1.28 7.88
CA TRP A 109 10.57 -1.66 7.69
C TRP A 109 10.85 -3.06 8.26
N GLU A 110 10.55 -3.25 9.53
CA GLU A 110 10.77 -4.51 10.23
C GLU A 110 9.99 -5.67 9.58
N GLY A 111 8.69 -5.46 9.32
CA GLY A 111 7.83 -6.50 8.76
C GLY A 111 8.23 -6.92 7.35
N CYS A 112 8.63 -5.97 6.49
CA CYS A 112 9.15 -6.28 5.15
C CYS A 112 10.42 -7.12 5.22
N TYR A 113 11.41 -6.72 6.04
CA TYR A 113 12.66 -7.48 6.14
C TYR A 113 12.46 -8.84 6.80
N ARG A 114 11.50 -9.00 7.70
CA ARG A 114 11.13 -10.31 8.27
C ARG A 114 10.55 -11.23 7.19
N ALA A 115 9.69 -10.73 6.33
CA ALA A 115 9.17 -11.49 5.19
C ALA A 115 10.26 -11.86 4.19
N ILE A 116 11.17 -10.92 3.89
CA ILE A 116 12.35 -11.16 3.04
C ILE A 116 13.27 -12.24 3.64
N ALA A 117 13.47 -12.24 4.94
CA ALA A 117 14.28 -13.26 5.61
C ALA A 117 13.67 -14.67 5.46
N ALA A 118 12.36 -14.81 5.60
CA ALA A 118 11.65 -16.07 5.34
C ALA A 118 11.82 -16.52 3.89
N ALA A 119 11.64 -15.61 2.93
CA ALA A 119 11.84 -15.91 1.51
C ALA A 119 13.29 -16.31 1.20
N ASN A 120 14.28 -15.62 1.77
CA ASN A 120 15.69 -15.94 1.60
C ASN A 120 16.05 -17.34 2.12
N ALA A 121 15.53 -17.72 3.31
CA ALA A 121 15.74 -19.05 3.87
C ALA A 121 15.17 -20.15 2.96
N VAL A 122 14.00 -19.91 2.39
CA VAL A 122 13.37 -20.86 1.44
C VAL A 122 14.16 -20.94 0.14
N ILE A 123 14.61 -19.82 -0.42
CA ILE A 123 15.38 -19.81 -1.68
C ILE A 123 16.73 -20.50 -1.48
N GLU A 124 17.45 -20.22 -0.38
CA GLU A 124 18.74 -20.85 -0.08
C GLU A 124 18.58 -22.36 0.09
N ARG A 125 17.69 -22.79 0.99
CA ARG A 125 17.49 -24.20 1.26
C ARG A 125 16.91 -24.97 0.07
N GLY A 126 15.96 -24.36 -0.66
CA GLY A 126 15.40 -24.94 -1.87
C GLY A 126 16.44 -25.15 -2.98
N THR A 127 17.40 -24.22 -3.09
CA THR A 127 18.54 -24.36 -4.01
C THR A 127 19.43 -25.53 -3.61
N GLU A 128 19.80 -25.64 -2.32
CA GLU A 128 20.59 -26.78 -1.80
C GLU A 128 19.88 -28.13 -2.04
N MET A 129 18.58 -28.22 -1.76
CA MET A 129 17.81 -29.45 -2.00
C MET A 129 17.80 -29.85 -3.48
N SER A 130 17.67 -28.85 -4.38
CA SER A 130 17.75 -29.09 -5.82
C SER A 130 19.10 -29.57 -6.27
N GLU A 131 20.20 -29.03 -5.70
CA GLU A 131 21.58 -29.41 -6.01
C GLU A 131 21.95 -30.79 -5.42
N GLN A 132 21.48 -31.13 -4.24
CA GLN A 132 21.69 -32.44 -3.59
C GLN A 132 21.03 -33.58 -4.36
N GLY A 133 19.93 -33.27 -5.08
CA GLY A 133 19.17 -34.28 -5.80
C GLY A 133 18.38 -35.21 -4.87
N GLY A 134 17.83 -36.28 -5.43
CA GLY A 134 17.05 -37.28 -4.67
C GLY A 134 15.55 -36.96 -4.53
N LEU A 135 15.10 -35.79 -4.99
CA LEU A 135 13.69 -35.43 -5.04
C LEU A 135 12.95 -36.20 -6.14
N THR A 136 11.75 -36.64 -5.87
CA THR A 136 10.84 -37.15 -6.89
C THR A 136 10.46 -36.04 -7.89
N ASN A 137 9.87 -36.41 -9.03
CA ASN A 137 9.41 -35.43 -10.02
C ASN A 137 8.34 -34.50 -9.45
N ASP A 138 7.47 -34.98 -8.56
CA ASP A 138 6.41 -34.18 -7.95
C ASP A 138 6.97 -33.24 -6.88
N GLU A 139 7.93 -33.67 -6.08
CA GLU A 139 8.66 -32.81 -5.13
C GLU A 139 9.46 -31.74 -5.85
N THR A 140 10.08 -32.06 -6.98
CA THR A 140 10.82 -31.09 -7.79
C THR A 140 9.89 -29.99 -8.33
N LYS A 141 8.71 -30.37 -8.85
CA LYS A 141 7.69 -29.39 -9.29
C LYS A 141 7.21 -28.54 -8.14
N LYS A 142 6.89 -29.17 -7.00
CA LYS A 142 6.44 -28.49 -5.79
C LYS A 142 7.50 -27.52 -5.28
N LEU A 143 8.76 -27.95 -5.20
CA LEU A 143 9.89 -27.09 -4.81
C LEU A 143 10.03 -25.88 -5.75
N SER A 144 9.93 -26.11 -7.05
CA SER A 144 9.97 -25.02 -8.04
C SER A 144 8.89 -23.97 -7.78
N ALA A 145 7.64 -24.41 -7.52
CA ALA A 145 6.52 -23.51 -7.22
C ALA A 145 6.70 -22.75 -5.88
N VAL A 146 7.20 -23.44 -4.84
CA VAL A 146 7.52 -22.83 -3.54
C VAL A 146 8.64 -21.77 -3.67
N MET A 147 9.67 -22.06 -4.46
CA MET A 147 10.72 -21.07 -4.77
C MET A 147 10.15 -19.89 -5.58
N GLY A 148 9.21 -20.13 -6.50
CA GLY A 148 8.50 -19.09 -7.25
C GLY A 148 7.79 -18.12 -6.32
N GLU A 149 7.03 -18.63 -5.36
CA GLU A 149 6.37 -17.83 -4.34
C GLU A 149 7.37 -17.05 -3.48
N ALA A 150 8.49 -17.67 -3.09
CA ALA A 150 9.53 -17.00 -2.32
C ALA A 150 10.17 -15.84 -3.08
N TYR A 151 10.43 -15.98 -4.38
CA TYR A 151 10.91 -14.87 -5.24
C TYR A 151 9.86 -13.75 -5.34
N MET A 152 8.57 -14.07 -5.47
CA MET A 152 7.50 -13.07 -5.48
C MET A 152 7.44 -12.30 -4.16
N ILE A 153 7.51 -12.99 -3.02
CA ILE A 153 7.54 -12.39 -1.69
C ILE A 153 8.74 -11.44 -1.56
N ARG A 154 9.94 -11.88 -1.94
CA ARG A 154 11.15 -11.06 -1.85
C ARG A 154 11.08 -9.82 -2.74
N SER A 155 10.66 -9.98 -3.97
CA SER A 155 10.44 -8.87 -4.90
C SER A 155 9.43 -7.86 -4.35
N TYR A 156 8.28 -8.34 -3.93
CA TYR A 156 7.19 -7.50 -3.46
C TYR A 156 7.55 -6.68 -2.21
N HIS A 157 8.16 -7.29 -1.21
CA HIS A 157 8.51 -6.57 0.01
C HIS A 157 9.63 -5.54 -0.21
N HIS A 158 10.60 -5.82 -1.08
CA HIS A 158 11.57 -4.80 -1.49
C HIS A 158 10.90 -3.68 -2.31
N PHE A 159 9.88 -3.98 -3.13
CA PHE A 159 9.11 -2.97 -3.81
C PHE A 159 8.35 -2.06 -2.84
N ILE A 160 7.70 -2.62 -1.81
CA ILE A 160 7.02 -1.82 -0.78
C ILE A 160 8.02 -0.95 0.00
N LEU A 161 9.18 -1.50 0.40
CA LEU A 161 10.25 -0.72 1.03
C LEU A 161 10.69 0.45 0.14
N ALA A 162 10.90 0.22 -1.15
CA ALA A 162 11.26 1.26 -2.10
C ALA A 162 10.14 2.31 -2.26
N GLN A 163 8.86 1.87 -2.31
CA GLN A 163 7.73 2.79 -2.37
C GLN A 163 7.63 3.69 -1.14
N VAL A 164 7.92 3.18 0.04
CA VAL A 164 7.79 3.95 1.29
C VAL A 164 9.03 4.79 1.57
N PHE A 165 10.24 4.22 1.45
CA PHE A 165 11.48 4.81 1.96
C PHE A 165 12.40 5.41 0.91
N CYS A 166 12.08 5.30 -0.38
CA CYS A 166 12.86 5.91 -1.45
C CYS A 166 12.07 6.98 -2.20
N MET A 167 12.77 7.77 -3.00
CA MET A 167 12.15 8.62 -4.01
C MET A 167 11.39 7.74 -5.03
N PRO A 168 10.45 8.31 -5.82
CA PRO A 168 9.85 7.55 -6.92
C PRO A 168 10.93 7.08 -7.90
N TYR A 169 10.69 5.96 -8.56
CA TYR A 169 11.56 5.50 -9.64
C TYR A 169 11.58 6.53 -10.78
N ARG A 170 12.78 6.85 -11.25
CA ARG A 170 13.02 7.92 -12.23
C ARG A 170 13.62 7.42 -13.55
N GLY A 171 13.44 6.12 -13.85
CA GLY A 171 14.16 5.46 -14.92
C GLY A 171 15.56 5.02 -14.48
N PRO A 172 16.25 4.15 -15.30
CA PRO A 172 17.50 3.53 -14.89
C PRO A 172 18.62 4.57 -14.64
N GLU A 173 18.68 5.63 -15.43
CA GLU A 173 19.79 6.59 -15.31
C GLU A 173 19.61 7.56 -14.15
N LEU A 174 18.45 8.20 -14.02
CA LEU A 174 18.22 9.18 -12.96
C LEU A 174 18.13 8.54 -11.58
N SER A 175 17.69 7.28 -11.50
CA SER A 175 17.63 6.55 -10.24
C SER A 175 19.00 6.15 -9.69
N LYS A 176 20.08 6.23 -10.47
CA LYS A 176 21.45 6.04 -9.98
C LYS A 176 21.88 7.11 -8.96
N SER A 177 21.31 8.30 -9.04
CA SER A 177 21.57 9.39 -8.10
C SER A 177 20.67 9.36 -6.85
N CYS A 178 19.69 8.46 -6.78
CA CYS A 178 18.78 8.32 -5.66
C CYS A 178 19.22 7.15 -4.76
N GLN A 179 19.12 7.33 -3.44
CA GLN A 179 19.38 6.26 -2.49
C GLN A 179 18.29 5.18 -2.60
N GLY A 180 18.72 3.93 -2.65
CA GLY A 180 17.88 2.74 -2.58
C GLY A 180 17.61 2.31 -1.14
N ILE A 181 17.37 1.02 -0.98
CA ILE A 181 17.27 0.29 0.28
C ILE A 181 18.22 -0.92 0.23
N PRO A 182 18.64 -1.49 1.36
CA PRO A 182 19.37 -2.75 1.36
C PRO A 182 18.57 -3.85 0.64
N TYR A 183 19.13 -4.43 -0.40
CA TYR A 183 18.53 -5.57 -1.10
C TYR A 183 19.11 -6.87 -0.60
N ILE A 184 18.41 -7.53 0.33
CA ILE A 184 18.90 -8.70 1.06
C ILE A 184 18.50 -9.97 0.30
N THR A 185 19.49 -10.78 -0.07
CA THR A 185 19.29 -12.00 -0.88
C THR A 185 19.70 -13.30 -0.18
N LYS A 186 20.21 -13.20 1.05
CA LYS A 186 20.66 -14.36 1.85
C LYS A 186 20.17 -14.24 3.29
N PRO A 187 19.97 -15.34 3.99
CA PRO A 187 19.74 -15.32 5.44
C PRO A 187 20.90 -14.66 6.18
N GLU A 188 20.58 -13.94 7.24
CA GLU A 188 21.59 -13.34 8.11
C GLU A 188 22.24 -14.39 9.01
N THR A 189 23.57 -14.35 9.07
CA THR A 189 24.38 -15.23 9.92
C THR A 189 25.10 -14.47 11.03
N THR A 190 24.98 -13.13 11.06
CA THR A 190 25.66 -12.27 12.04
C THR A 190 24.66 -11.48 12.87
N VAL A 191 24.99 -11.22 14.14
CA VAL A 191 24.10 -10.53 15.09
C VAL A 191 23.95 -9.04 14.78
N LYS A 192 24.94 -8.41 14.11
CA LYS A 192 24.90 -6.99 13.72
C LYS A 192 25.45 -6.83 12.31
N PRO A 193 24.70 -7.23 11.29
CA PRO A 193 25.12 -7.04 9.92
C PRO A 193 25.15 -5.55 9.57
N HIS A 194 26.13 -5.13 8.79
CA HIS A 194 26.16 -3.81 8.21
C HIS A 194 25.69 -3.90 6.75
N TYR A 195 24.68 -3.12 6.41
CA TYR A 195 24.13 -3.09 5.06
C TYR A 195 24.22 -1.69 4.46
N GLU A 196 24.70 -1.62 3.23
CA GLU A 196 24.62 -0.42 2.41
C GLU A 196 23.28 -0.36 1.67
N ARG A 197 22.79 0.83 1.45
CA ARG A 197 21.50 1.02 0.77
C ARG A 197 21.59 0.78 -0.74
N GLY A 198 22.75 1.02 -1.35
CA GLY A 198 22.88 1.01 -2.80
C GLY A 198 22.08 2.13 -3.48
N THR A 199 21.97 2.05 -4.80
CA THR A 199 21.17 2.98 -5.59
C THR A 199 19.74 2.50 -5.78
N LEU A 200 18.84 3.43 -6.03
CA LEU A 200 17.45 3.10 -6.37
C LEU A 200 17.38 2.33 -7.71
N ALA A 201 18.26 2.62 -8.66
CA ALA A 201 18.35 1.88 -9.93
C ALA A 201 18.66 0.40 -9.69
N GLU A 202 19.70 0.10 -8.91
CA GLU A 202 20.06 -1.28 -8.55
C GLU A 202 18.95 -1.99 -7.76
N THR A 203 18.24 -1.25 -6.89
CA THR A 203 17.10 -1.78 -6.14
C THR A 203 16.00 -2.26 -7.09
N TYR A 204 15.60 -1.43 -8.07
CA TYR A 204 14.55 -1.80 -9.03
C TYR A 204 14.98 -2.90 -9.99
N GLU A 205 16.23 -2.92 -10.43
CA GLU A 205 16.78 -4.01 -11.25
C GLU A 205 16.68 -5.36 -10.53
N LYS A 206 17.05 -5.40 -9.25
CA LYS A 206 16.97 -6.63 -8.44
C LYS A 206 15.51 -7.04 -8.16
N ILE A 207 14.61 -6.08 -7.91
CA ILE A 207 13.18 -6.34 -7.76
C ILE A 207 12.64 -6.98 -9.04
N GLU A 208 12.93 -6.42 -10.21
CA GLU A 208 12.48 -6.93 -11.50
C GLU A 208 13.00 -8.35 -11.76
N LYS A 209 14.28 -8.60 -11.46
CA LYS A 209 14.86 -9.93 -11.61
C LYS A 209 14.15 -10.98 -10.75
N ASP A 210 13.87 -10.69 -9.49
CA ASP A 210 13.14 -11.61 -8.62
C ASP A 210 11.68 -11.78 -9.08
N LEU A 211 11.03 -10.70 -9.53
CA LEU A 211 9.69 -10.73 -10.11
C LEU A 211 9.63 -11.69 -11.32
N GLU A 212 10.56 -11.55 -12.25
CA GLU A 212 10.60 -12.40 -13.46
C GLU A 212 10.88 -13.87 -13.13
N LEU A 213 11.76 -14.15 -12.14
CA LEU A 213 11.97 -15.50 -11.63
C LEU A 213 10.70 -16.07 -10.98
N GLY A 214 10.04 -15.29 -10.15
CA GLY A 214 8.80 -15.68 -9.49
C GLY A 214 7.70 -16.00 -10.51
N LEU A 215 7.43 -15.11 -11.47
CA LEU A 215 6.45 -15.32 -12.54
C LEU A 215 6.66 -16.60 -13.33
N LYS A 216 7.92 -16.96 -13.58
CA LYS A 216 8.28 -18.16 -14.32
C LYS A 216 7.99 -19.46 -13.55
N LEU A 217 8.13 -19.42 -12.21
CA LEU A 217 8.10 -20.60 -11.36
C LEU A 217 6.78 -20.81 -10.62
N ILE A 218 5.96 -19.75 -10.46
CA ILE A 218 4.72 -19.81 -9.68
C ILE A 218 3.74 -20.85 -10.24
N ASP A 219 3.14 -21.66 -9.36
CA ASP A 219 2.11 -22.63 -9.71
C ASP A 219 1.06 -22.73 -8.60
N ASP A 220 -0.21 -22.54 -8.96
CA ASP A 220 -1.33 -22.54 -8.04
C ASP A 220 -1.64 -23.93 -7.43
N ALA A 221 -1.11 -24.98 -8.03
CA ALA A 221 -1.36 -26.37 -7.60
C ALA A 221 -0.84 -26.68 -6.18
N ILE A 222 0.05 -25.84 -5.63
CA ILE A 222 0.59 -26.02 -4.28
C ILE A 222 -0.27 -25.44 -3.17
N TYR A 223 -1.31 -24.65 -3.50
CA TYR A 223 -2.10 -23.93 -2.51
C TYR A 223 -3.44 -24.60 -2.21
N GLU A 224 -3.79 -24.67 -0.93
CA GLU A 224 -5.16 -25.06 -0.48
C GLU A 224 -6.13 -23.88 -0.65
N VAL A 225 -5.68 -22.67 -0.35
CA VAL A 225 -6.44 -21.42 -0.49
C VAL A 225 -5.63 -20.41 -1.28
N PRO A 226 -5.65 -20.48 -2.63
CA PRO A 226 -4.74 -19.67 -3.48
C PRO A 226 -4.79 -18.17 -3.21
N LYS A 227 -5.95 -17.63 -2.81
CA LYS A 227 -6.12 -16.18 -2.61
C LYS A 227 -5.47 -15.62 -1.34
N TYR A 228 -4.84 -16.45 -0.53
CA TYR A 228 -3.97 -16.01 0.56
C TYR A 228 -2.47 -16.06 0.19
N HIS A 229 -2.17 -16.38 -1.06
CA HIS A 229 -0.81 -16.58 -1.56
C HIS A 229 -0.58 -15.80 -2.86
N PHE A 230 0.68 -15.62 -3.24
CA PHE A 230 1.01 -15.22 -4.60
C PHE A 230 0.64 -16.34 -5.57
N ASN A 231 -0.63 -16.42 -5.89
CA ASN A 231 -1.12 -17.25 -6.98
C ASN A 231 -0.83 -16.57 -8.34
N ARG A 232 -1.04 -17.25 -9.45
CA ARG A 232 -0.74 -16.73 -10.80
C ARG A 232 -1.44 -15.40 -11.10
N ALA A 233 -2.69 -15.24 -10.70
CA ALA A 233 -3.43 -13.99 -10.92
C ALA A 233 -2.83 -12.85 -10.09
N ALA A 234 -2.54 -13.07 -8.81
CA ALA A 234 -1.92 -12.09 -7.92
C ALA A 234 -0.50 -11.72 -8.37
N ALA A 235 0.31 -12.71 -8.76
CA ALA A 235 1.67 -12.50 -9.27
C ALA A 235 1.67 -11.61 -10.52
N ASN A 236 0.77 -11.87 -11.46
CA ASN A 236 0.62 -11.08 -12.68
C ASN A 236 0.02 -9.69 -12.40
N ALA A 237 -0.90 -9.56 -11.44
CA ALA A 237 -1.42 -8.26 -11.01
C ALA A 237 -0.34 -7.39 -10.35
N TYR A 238 0.52 -7.99 -9.51
CA TYR A 238 1.70 -7.32 -8.98
C TYR A 238 2.66 -6.89 -10.08
N ALA A 239 2.96 -7.77 -11.03
CA ALA A 239 3.82 -7.47 -12.16
C ALA A 239 3.27 -6.30 -13.01
N ALA A 240 1.97 -6.31 -13.30
CA ALA A 240 1.31 -5.22 -14.02
C ALA A 240 1.48 -3.87 -13.29
N ARG A 241 1.27 -3.85 -11.96
CA ARG A 241 1.50 -2.68 -11.12
C ARG A 241 2.96 -2.23 -11.15
N PHE A 242 3.91 -3.14 -10.97
CA PHE A 242 5.34 -2.85 -11.02
C PHE A 242 5.76 -2.25 -12.36
N TYR A 243 5.31 -2.83 -13.47
CA TYR A 243 5.66 -2.36 -14.80
C TYR A 243 4.99 -1.01 -15.17
N VAL A 244 3.79 -0.73 -14.66
CA VAL A 244 3.20 0.63 -14.74
C VAL A 244 4.07 1.64 -13.97
N PHE A 245 4.56 1.28 -12.79
CA PHE A 245 5.40 2.16 -11.95
C PHE A 245 6.79 2.41 -12.54
N THR A 246 7.29 1.48 -13.33
CA THR A 246 8.58 1.60 -14.05
C THR A 246 8.42 2.04 -15.51
N ARG A 247 7.18 2.34 -15.95
CA ARG A 247 6.84 2.76 -17.32
C ARG A 247 7.24 1.73 -18.38
N GLN A 248 7.18 0.45 -18.06
CA GLN A 248 7.37 -0.65 -19.01
C GLN A 248 5.99 -1.15 -19.48
N TYR A 249 5.28 -0.31 -20.23
CA TYR A 249 3.85 -0.51 -20.52
C TYR A 249 3.56 -1.74 -21.38
N ASP A 250 4.48 -2.18 -22.22
CA ASP A 250 4.34 -3.44 -22.99
C ASP A 250 4.20 -4.63 -22.02
N LYS A 251 5.14 -4.76 -21.06
CA LYS A 251 5.10 -5.80 -20.02
C LYS A 251 3.89 -5.63 -19.08
N ALA A 252 3.53 -4.39 -18.77
CA ALA A 252 2.37 -4.11 -17.91
C ALA A 252 1.08 -4.62 -18.55
N LEU A 253 0.89 -4.41 -19.85
CA LEU A 253 -0.27 -4.90 -20.60
C LEU A 253 -0.32 -6.43 -20.65
N GLU A 254 0.82 -7.07 -20.92
CA GLU A 254 0.94 -8.53 -20.95
C GLU A 254 0.55 -9.14 -19.59
N CYS A 255 1.15 -8.64 -18.50
CA CYS A 255 0.88 -9.14 -17.15
C CYS A 255 -0.57 -8.85 -16.72
N ALA A 256 -1.12 -7.67 -17.03
CA ALA A 256 -2.51 -7.38 -16.70
C ALA A 256 -3.49 -8.34 -17.41
N ASN A 257 -3.23 -8.66 -18.67
CA ASN A 257 -4.02 -9.66 -19.40
C ASN A 257 -3.87 -11.07 -18.79
N ALA A 258 -2.65 -11.45 -18.39
CA ALA A 258 -2.38 -12.73 -17.75
C ALA A 258 -3.08 -12.86 -16.37
N ALA A 259 -3.20 -11.77 -15.61
CA ALA A 259 -3.94 -11.76 -14.35
C ALA A 259 -5.42 -12.11 -14.52
N PHE A 260 -6.04 -11.69 -15.61
CA PHE A 260 -7.42 -12.07 -15.96
C PHE A 260 -7.55 -13.50 -16.49
N ASN A 261 -6.46 -14.15 -16.86
CA ASN A 261 -6.41 -15.55 -17.29
C ASN A 261 -7.48 -15.91 -18.33
N GLY A 262 -7.68 -15.07 -19.34
CA GLY A 262 -8.68 -15.25 -20.40
C GLY A 262 -10.14 -14.98 -19.99
N SER A 263 -10.40 -14.63 -18.73
CA SER A 263 -11.73 -14.20 -18.30
C SER A 263 -12.06 -12.82 -18.83
N ASP A 264 -13.33 -12.57 -19.11
CA ASP A 264 -13.83 -11.23 -19.41
C ASP A 264 -13.76 -10.36 -18.13
N PRO A 265 -12.95 -9.28 -18.12
CA PRO A 265 -12.84 -8.41 -16.96
C PRO A 265 -14.17 -7.87 -16.46
N ALA A 266 -15.15 -7.63 -17.33
CA ALA A 266 -16.48 -7.15 -16.94
C ALA A 266 -17.20 -8.11 -15.98
N THR A 267 -16.93 -9.41 -16.08
CA THR A 267 -17.52 -10.43 -15.20
C THR A 267 -16.84 -10.52 -13.84
N MET A 268 -15.62 -9.95 -13.74
CA MET A 268 -14.81 -10.00 -12.51
C MET A 268 -14.95 -8.75 -11.64
N MET A 269 -15.62 -7.71 -12.12
CA MET A 269 -15.78 -6.47 -11.35
C MET A 269 -16.69 -6.66 -10.14
N SER A 270 -16.43 -5.88 -9.09
CA SER A 270 -17.26 -5.83 -7.89
C SER A 270 -18.68 -5.40 -8.19
N ASP A 271 -19.67 -6.17 -7.75
CA ASP A 271 -21.06 -5.75 -7.75
C ASP A 271 -21.47 -5.27 -6.36
N ILE A 272 -21.04 -4.06 -6.02
CA ILE A 272 -21.29 -3.45 -4.72
C ILE A 272 -22.77 -3.24 -4.52
N TRP A 273 -23.47 -2.85 -5.58
CA TRP A 273 -24.86 -2.48 -5.52
C TRP A 273 -25.80 -3.66 -5.30
N ALA A 274 -25.57 -4.77 -5.98
CA ALA A 274 -26.37 -5.97 -5.78
C ALA A 274 -26.27 -6.53 -4.35
N ASN A 275 -25.17 -6.22 -3.65
CA ASN A 275 -24.91 -6.70 -2.29
C ASN A 275 -25.21 -5.66 -1.21
N ARG A 276 -25.60 -4.45 -1.58
CA ARG A 276 -25.84 -3.32 -0.66
C ARG A 276 -26.85 -3.66 0.45
N GLY A 277 -27.91 -4.40 0.15
CA GLY A 277 -28.94 -4.77 1.12
C GLY A 277 -28.43 -5.63 2.29
N SER A 278 -27.28 -6.28 2.12
CA SER A 278 -26.61 -7.07 3.16
C SER A 278 -25.50 -6.32 3.89
N MET A 279 -25.16 -5.10 3.47
CA MET A 279 -24.09 -4.28 4.03
C MET A 279 -24.65 -3.22 4.99
N TYR A 280 -25.03 -3.64 6.18
CA TYR A 280 -25.62 -2.74 7.19
C TYR A 280 -24.57 -2.00 8.02
N TYR A 281 -23.41 -2.65 8.24
CA TYR A 281 -22.31 -2.15 9.04
C TYR A 281 -21.04 -2.00 8.18
N ILE A 282 -20.13 -1.15 8.62
CA ILE A 282 -18.80 -0.97 7.98
C ILE A 282 -18.06 -2.30 7.87
N SER A 283 -18.17 -3.15 8.90
CA SER A 283 -17.62 -4.51 8.87
C SER A 283 -18.17 -5.39 7.75
N ASP A 284 -19.40 -5.13 7.31
CA ASP A 284 -20.01 -5.88 6.21
C ASP A 284 -19.39 -5.47 4.87
N ILE A 285 -19.07 -4.19 4.72
CA ILE A 285 -18.38 -3.66 3.54
C ILE A 285 -17.01 -4.31 3.42
N GLY A 286 -16.20 -4.29 4.48
CA GLY A 286 -14.89 -4.93 4.49
C GLY A 286 -14.99 -6.43 4.18
N ARG A 287 -15.91 -7.16 4.83
CA ARG A 287 -16.14 -8.59 4.55
C ARG A 287 -16.59 -8.87 3.12
N TYR A 288 -17.33 -7.95 2.52
CA TYR A 288 -17.72 -8.07 1.11
C TYR A 288 -16.49 -7.96 0.21
N TYR A 289 -15.65 -6.93 0.39
CA TYR A 289 -14.47 -6.70 -0.46
C TYR A 289 -13.44 -7.82 -0.33
N THR A 290 -13.21 -8.34 0.85
CA THR A 290 -12.21 -9.37 1.13
C THR A 290 -12.79 -10.80 1.11
N SER A 291 -13.95 -11.01 0.47
CA SER A 291 -14.53 -12.35 0.38
C SER A 291 -13.82 -13.20 -0.67
N MET A 292 -13.22 -14.30 -0.23
CA MET A 292 -12.53 -15.27 -1.09
C MET A 292 -13.42 -15.91 -2.17
N LYS A 293 -14.73 -15.78 -2.04
CA LYS A 293 -15.69 -16.28 -3.03
C LYS A 293 -15.82 -15.37 -4.24
N ARG A 294 -15.31 -14.16 -4.17
CA ARG A 294 -15.45 -13.15 -5.23
C ARG A 294 -14.39 -13.33 -6.32
N ALA A 295 -14.82 -13.22 -7.56
CA ALA A 295 -13.91 -13.34 -8.71
C ALA A 295 -12.89 -12.21 -8.80
N ASN A 296 -13.24 -11.01 -8.31
CA ASN A 296 -12.36 -9.84 -8.33
C ASN A 296 -11.19 -9.90 -7.35
N VAL A 297 -11.23 -10.77 -6.35
CA VAL A 297 -10.14 -10.93 -5.37
C VAL A 297 -9.06 -11.84 -5.96
N PHE A 298 -7.87 -11.32 -6.14
CA PHE A 298 -6.70 -12.10 -6.52
C PHE A 298 -5.86 -12.49 -5.31
N MET A 299 -5.66 -11.56 -4.38
CA MET A 299 -4.96 -11.84 -3.13
C MET A 299 -5.44 -10.94 -2.00
N ASP A 300 -5.76 -11.56 -0.88
CA ASP A 300 -5.99 -10.91 0.40
C ASP A 300 -4.85 -11.20 1.36
N ILE A 301 -4.64 -10.27 2.26
CA ILE A 301 -3.61 -10.34 3.28
C ILE A 301 -4.18 -9.98 4.65
N SER A 302 -3.84 -10.75 5.69
CA SER A 302 -4.24 -10.49 7.07
C SER A 302 -3.04 -10.01 7.90
N THR A 303 -3.19 -8.91 8.63
CA THR A 303 -2.14 -8.36 9.49
C THR A 303 -2.71 -7.74 10.75
N TYR A 304 -1.93 -7.70 11.82
CA TYR A 304 -2.27 -6.91 13.01
C TYR A 304 -2.25 -5.43 12.66
N SER A 305 -3.41 -4.79 12.77
CA SER A 305 -3.60 -3.39 12.39
C SER A 305 -4.86 -2.81 12.99
N THR A 306 -4.83 -1.52 13.23
CA THR A 306 -5.96 -0.70 13.66
C THR A 306 -6.45 0.26 12.58
N SER A 307 -5.96 0.13 11.34
CA SER A 307 -6.25 1.05 10.22
C SER A 307 -7.74 1.19 9.94
N SER A 308 -8.50 0.11 10.06
CA SER A 308 -9.96 0.15 9.90
C SER A 308 -10.63 1.14 10.85
N ARG A 309 -10.19 1.21 12.12
CA ARG A 309 -10.74 2.16 13.12
C ARG A 309 -10.21 3.57 12.93
N ARG A 310 -8.96 3.73 12.46
CA ARG A 310 -8.30 5.04 12.39
C ARG A 310 -9.01 6.00 11.46
N PHE A 311 -9.56 5.50 10.35
CA PHE A 311 -10.25 6.31 9.36
C PHE A 311 -11.77 6.45 9.62
N HIS A 312 -12.26 5.88 10.73
CA HIS A 312 -13.65 6.00 11.14
C HIS A 312 -13.80 6.97 12.31
N SER A 313 -14.42 8.11 12.10
CA SER A 313 -14.83 9.05 13.16
C SER A 313 -13.66 9.68 13.95
N ASN A 314 -12.45 9.66 13.43
CA ASN A 314 -11.28 10.25 14.05
C ASN A 314 -10.93 11.60 13.42
N ARG A 315 -9.83 12.20 13.89
CA ARG A 315 -9.32 13.46 13.41
C ARG A 315 -9.04 13.43 11.90
N TYR A 316 -8.40 12.35 11.42
CA TYR A 316 -8.03 12.20 10.00
C TYR A 316 -8.95 11.20 9.31
N THR A 317 -9.78 11.69 8.38
CA THR A 317 -10.76 10.87 7.67
C THR A 317 -10.94 11.30 6.22
N CYS A 318 -11.45 10.41 5.37
CA CYS A 318 -11.94 10.77 4.05
C CYS A 318 -13.28 11.49 4.19
N ASN A 319 -13.23 12.79 4.44
CA ASN A 319 -14.39 13.64 4.69
C ASN A 319 -14.29 14.94 3.88
N ARG A 320 -15.34 15.75 3.85
CA ARG A 320 -15.39 17.07 3.18
C ARG A 320 -14.79 17.01 1.77
N ASP A 321 -13.73 17.77 1.51
CA ASP A 321 -13.11 17.91 0.19
C ASP A 321 -12.45 16.62 -0.30
N ALA A 322 -11.85 15.82 0.57
CA ALA A 322 -11.33 14.51 0.20
C ALA A 322 -12.45 13.59 -0.30
N ARG A 323 -13.59 13.57 0.37
CA ARG A 323 -14.77 12.82 -0.03
C ARG A 323 -15.38 13.34 -1.33
N ARG A 324 -15.48 14.70 -1.49
CA ARG A 324 -15.99 15.35 -2.69
C ARG A 324 -15.09 15.19 -3.91
N SER A 325 -13.82 14.93 -3.71
CA SER A 325 -12.86 14.64 -4.79
C SER A 325 -12.69 13.15 -5.08
N THR A 326 -13.44 12.29 -4.39
CA THR A 326 -13.40 10.83 -4.55
C THR A 326 -14.82 10.27 -4.71
N ILE A 327 -15.29 9.51 -3.70
CA ILE A 327 -16.54 8.74 -3.76
C ILE A 327 -17.81 9.58 -3.85
N GLN A 328 -17.83 10.80 -3.34
CA GLN A 328 -18.98 11.73 -3.41
C GLN A 328 -18.71 12.91 -4.36
N GLY A 329 -17.75 12.75 -5.26
CA GLY A 329 -17.48 13.70 -6.32
C GLY A 329 -18.23 13.40 -7.60
N PRO A 330 -18.26 14.35 -8.54
CA PRO A 330 -18.75 14.11 -9.88
C PRO A 330 -17.75 13.29 -10.69
N GLY A 331 -18.21 12.68 -11.76
CA GLY A 331 -17.40 12.00 -12.76
C GLY A 331 -18.04 12.07 -14.14
N PRO A 332 -17.33 11.64 -15.20
CA PRO A 332 -17.78 11.86 -16.57
C PRO A 332 -19.20 11.33 -16.83
N SER A 333 -19.50 10.11 -16.42
CA SER A 333 -20.77 9.43 -16.69
C SER A 333 -21.86 9.77 -15.66
N TRP A 334 -21.50 10.20 -14.43
CA TRP A 334 -22.45 10.41 -13.33
C TRP A 334 -22.52 11.87 -12.82
N GLU A 335 -21.95 12.83 -13.52
CA GLU A 335 -21.97 14.25 -13.14
C GLU A 335 -23.37 14.80 -12.83
N GLY A 336 -24.36 14.35 -13.58
CA GLY A 336 -25.76 14.77 -13.44
C GLY A 336 -26.52 14.10 -12.30
N ILE A 337 -26.00 13.04 -11.71
CA ILE A 337 -26.66 12.30 -10.65
C ILE A 337 -26.45 13.00 -9.32
N LYS A 338 -27.56 13.38 -8.66
CA LYS A 338 -27.55 14.16 -7.42
C LYS A 338 -28.19 13.38 -6.29
N PHE A 339 -27.50 13.37 -5.16
CA PHE A 339 -27.99 12.85 -3.89
C PHE A 339 -28.17 14.00 -2.91
N LYS A 340 -29.19 13.91 -2.06
CA LYS A 340 -29.41 14.86 -0.98
C LYS A 340 -29.16 14.18 0.35
N ASN A 341 -28.28 14.74 1.16
CA ASN A 341 -28.12 14.30 2.52
C ASN A 341 -29.39 14.64 3.32
N SER A 342 -30.07 13.63 3.83
CA SER A 342 -31.35 13.81 4.56
C SER A 342 -31.20 14.59 5.87
N LYS A 343 -29.99 14.60 6.46
CA LYS A 343 -29.70 15.27 7.74
C LYS A 343 -29.22 16.71 7.56
N THR A 344 -28.31 16.94 6.59
CA THR A 344 -27.72 18.27 6.37
C THR A 344 -28.41 19.08 5.27
N GLY A 345 -29.21 18.42 4.42
CA GLY A 345 -29.83 19.05 3.24
C GLY A 345 -28.86 19.27 2.08
N GLU A 346 -27.56 18.97 2.26
CA GLU A 346 -26.52 19.14 1.24
C GLU A 346 -26.80 18.26 0.01
N THR A 347 -26.59 18.82 -1.18
CA THR A 347 -26.70 18.09 -2.45
C THR A 347 -25.31 17.87 -3.04
N PHE A 348 -24.99 16.65 -3.37
CA PHE A 348 -23.69 16.25 -3.92
C PHE A 348 -23.87 15.26 -5.08
N SER A 349 -22.85 15.17 -5.94
CA SER A 349 -22.78 14.10 -6.94
C SER A 349 -22.10 12.89 -6.36
N MET A 350 -22.56 11.70 -6.69
CA MET A 350 -21.91 10.47 -6.30
C MET A 350 -22.25 9.40 -7.34
N HIS A 351 -21.28 8.57 -7.67
CA HIS A 351 -21.58 7.37 -8.43
C HIS A 351 -22.49 6.46 -7.60
N PRO A 352 -23.65 6.04 -8.09
CA PRO A 352 -24.61 5.27 -7.31
C PRO A 352 -24.03 3.99 -6.70
N GLY A 353 -23.09 3.31 -7.39
CA GLY A 353 -22.42 2.13 -6.89
C GLY A 353 -21.64 2.33 -5.58
N PHE A 354 -21.30 3.57 -5.22
CA PHE A 354 -20.61 3.87 -3.96
C PHE A 354 -21.55 4.35 -2.84
N ASN A 355 -22.84 4.55 -3.11
CA ASN A 355 -23.79 5.08 -2.13
C ASN A 355 -23.88 4.23 -0.85
N GLY A 356 -23.75 2.90 -0.98
CA GLY A 356 -23.78 2.00 0.17
C GLY A 356 -22.51 2.02 1.03
N LEU A 357 -21.40 2.56 0.50
CA LEU A 357 -20.12 2.60 1.18
C LEU A 357 -19.93 3.80 2.10
N CYS A 358 -20.81 4.81 2.00
CA CYS A 358 -20.75 6.02 2.80
C CYS A 358 -21.63 5.86 4.03
N GLY A 359 -21.03 5.70 5.21
CA GLY A 359 -21.70 5.73 6.50
C GLY A 359 -21.75 7.14 7.09
N THR A 360 -22.66 7.37 8.04
CA THR A 360 -22.59 8.51 8.95
C THR A 360 -22.00 8.04 10.26
N ALA A 361 -20.89 8.63 10.70
CA ALA A 361 -20.38 8.40 12.05
C ALA A 361 -21.48 8.74 13.06
N GLY A 362 -21.53 8.03 14.18
CA GLY A 362 -22.61 8.03 15.17
C GLY A 362 -23.04 9.38 15.74
N LYS A 363 -22.32 10.47 15.43
CA LYS A 363 -22.76 11.85 15.59
C LYS A 363 -22.82 12.49 14.21
N ALA A 364 -24.01 12.96 13.84
CA ALA A 364 -24.27 13.69 12.59
C ALA A 364 -23.33 14.90 12.37
N GLU A 365 -22.67 15.35 13.43
CA GLU A 365 -21.75 16.47 13.47
C GLU A 365 -20.46 16.25 12.65
N TYR A 366 -19.98 15.00 12.51
CA TYR A 366 -18.72 14.71 11.83
C TYR A 366 -18.86 14.41 10.33
N GLY A 367 -20.08 14.48 9.82
CA GLY A 367 -20.36 14.23 8.41
C GLY A 367 -20.32 12.74 8.05
N SER A 368 -20.52 12.46 6.79
CA SER A 368 -20.41 11.11 6.26
C SER A 368 -18.93 10.73 6.10
N TYR A 369 -18.60 9.51 6.40
CA TYR A 369 -17.27 8.95 6.16
C TYR A 369 -17.39 7.74 5.24
N PHE A 370 -16.30 7.43 4.58
CA PHE A 370 -16.19 6.21 3.81
C PHE A 370 -15.81 5.05 4.74
N GLY A 371 -16.62 4.03 4.76
CA GLY A 371 -16.26 2.78 5.42
C GLY A 371 -15.19 2.09 4.60
N GLY A 372 -13.96 2.07 5.08
CA GLY A 372 -12.84 1.49 4.36
C GLY A 372 -13.09 0.07 3.88
N ILE A 373 -12.42 -0.30 2.81
CA ILE A 373 -12.45 -1.65 2.23
C ILE A 373 -11.77 -2.72 3.10
N SER A 374 -11.13 -2.32 4.20
CA SER A 374 -10.48 -3.23 5.14
C SER A 374 -11.48 -3.80 6.13
N SER A 375 -11.48 -5.13 6.27
CA SER A 375 -12.27 -5.84 7.29
C SER A 375 -11.46 -6.01 8.56
N GLU A 376 -11.91 -5.40 9.67
CA GLU A 376 -11.28 -5.63 10.97
C GLU A 376 -11.91 -6.85 11.65
N GLN A 377 -11.06 -7.70 12.19
CA GLN A 377 -11.41 -8.84 13.02
C GLN A 377 -10.65 -8.76 14.34
N PHE A 378 -11.13 -9.45 15.35
CA PHE A 378 -10.46 -9.55 16.64
C PHE A 378 -10.10 -11.00 16.92
N GLU A 379 -8.79 -11.28 17.00
CA GLU A 379 -8.27 -12.59 17.34
C GLU A 379 -8.06 -12.67 18.84
N TYR A 380 -8.81 -13.55 19.50
CA TYR A 380 -8.67 -13.78 20.92
C TYR A 380 -7.50 -14.73 21.19
N THR A 381 -6.48 -14.25 21.89
CA THR A 381 -5.42 -15.09 22.46
C THR A 381 -5.87 -15.76 23.76
N ASP A 382 -6.77 -15.10 24.49
CA ASP A 382 -7.49 -15.64 25.64
C ASP A 382 -8.96 -15.20 25.57
N LYS A 383 -9.84 -16.14 25.23
CA LYS A 383 -11.29 -15.88 25.12
C LYS A 383 -11.95 -15.62 26.48
N VAL A 384 -11.39 -16.17 27.57
CA VAL A 384 -11.96 -16.02 28.91
C VAL A 384 -11.71 -14.63 29.45
N SER A 385 -10.47 -14.15 29.29
CA SER A 385 -10.05 -12.81 29.72
C SER A 385 -10.40 -11.72 28.71
N GLY A 386 -10.89 -12.08 27.51
CA GLY A 386 -11.17 -11.14 26.42
C GLY A 386 -9.91 -10.49 25.84
N ILE A 387 -8.74 -11.08 26.04
CA ILE A 387 -7.45 -10.58 25.55
C ILE A 387 -7.21 -11.08 24.12
N GLY A 388 -6.74 -10.19 23.27
CA GLY A 388 -6.42 -10.51 21.89
C GLY A 388 -5.94 -9.29 21.11
N TYR A 389 -5.83 -9.44 19.81
CA TYR A 389 -5.32 -8.43 18.90
C TYR A 389 -6.32 -8.15 17.78
N ALA A 390 -6.47 -6.87 17.45
CA ALA A 390 -7.16 -6.49 16.23
C ALA A 390 -6.27 -6.78 15.03
N HIS A 391 -6.82 -7.42 14.01
CA HIS A 391 -6.18 -7.55 12.72
C HIS A 391 -7.14 -7.13 11.60
N VAL A 392 -6.55 -6.81 10.47
CA VAL A 392 -7.26 -6.36 9.28
C VAL A 392 -6.98 -7.35 8.16
N VAL A 393 -8.03 -7.79 7.48
CA VAL A 393 -7.90 -8.45 6.18
C VAL A 393 -7.95 -7.34 5.13
N ARG A 394 -6.91 -7.27 4.31
CA ARG A 394 -6.72 -6.24 3.30
C ARG A 394 -6.67 -6.86 1.93
N LEU A 395 -7.43 -6.26 1.02
CA LEU A 395 -7.36 -6.58 -0.40
C LEU A 395 -6.04 -6.04 -0.98
N GLU A 396 -5.14 -6.93 -1.40
CA GLU A 396 -3.82 -6.56 -1.88
C GLU A 396 -3.71 -6.49 -3.40
N PHE A 397 -4.29 -7.48 -4.09
CA PHE A 397 -4.41 -7.49 -5.54
C PHE A 397 -5.83 -7.88 -5.95
N TRP A 398 -6.40 -7.09 -6.86
CA TRP A 398 -7.77 -7.26 -7.32
C TRP A 398 -7.99 -6.78 -8.75
N ALA A 399 -9.07 -7.24 -9.34
CA ALA A 399 -9.37 -7.07 -10.75
C ALA A 399 -9.51 -5.59 -11.16
N GLU A 400 -10.17 -4.76 -10.35
CA GLU A 400 -10.41 -3.35 -10.68
C GLU A 400 -9.13 -2.54 -10.74
N GLU A 401 -8.21 -2.74 -9.80
CA GLU A 401 -6.92 -2.06 -9.82
C GLU A 401 -6.08 -2.53 -11.01
N THR A 402 -6.08 -3.84 -11.27
CA THR A 402 -5.38 -4.44 -12.42
C THR A 402 -5.94 -3.94 -13.74
N LEU A 403 -7.25 -3.77 -13.84
CA LEU A 403 -7.91 -3.18 -15.01
C LEU A 403 -7.46 -1.74 -15.26
N LEU A 404 -7.34 -0.94 -14.21
CA LEU A 404 -6.86 0.44 -14.30
C LEU A 404 -5.36 0.51 -14.65
N CYS A 405 -4.54 -0.45 -14.20
CA CYS A 405 -3.16 -0.61 -14.68
C CYS A 405 -3.14 -0.94 -16.19
N ARG A 406 -4.04 -1.81 -16.65
CA ARG A 406 -4.18 -2.15 -18.08
C ARG A 406 -4.61 -0.96 -18.91
N ALA A 407 -5.56 -0.17 -18.43
CA ALA A 407 -6.00 1.05 -19.09
C ALA A 407 -4.85 2.06 -19.27
N GLU A 408 -4.03 2.25 -18.22
CA GLU A 408 -2.85 3.11 -18.29
C GLU A 408 -1.83 2.60 -19.29
N ALA A 409 -1.54 1.30 -19.29
CA ALA A 409 -0.63 0.69 -20.25
C ALA A 409 -1.09 0.90 -21.69
N LYS A 410 -2.36 0.63 -22.00
CA LYS A 410 -2.95 0.86 -23.32
C LYS A 410 -2.85 2.31 -23.74
N LEU A 411 -3.13 3.26 -22.83
CA LEU A 411 -3.04 4.70 -23.11
C LEU A 411 -1.64 5.09 -23.58
N PHE A 412 -0.59 4.67 -22.85
CA PHE A 412 0.78 5.01 -23.20
C PHE A 412 1.29 4.25 -24.44
N LEU A 413 0.72 3.09 -24.75
CA LEU A 413 0.98 2.36 -25.99
C LEU A 413 0.23 2.94 -27.21
N GLY A 414 -0.62 3.96 -27.01
CA GLY A 414 -1.38 4.62 -28.08
C GLY A 414 -2.74 3.96 -28.39
N ASP A 415 -3.12 2.93 -27.66
CA ASP A 415 -4.42 2.27 -27.76
C ASP A 415 -5.47 3.00 -26.90
N ILE A 416 -5.89 4.20 -27.36
CA ILE A 416 -6.90 5.00 -26.66
C ILE A 416 -8.25 4.27 -26.61
N ASP A 417 -8.64 3.54 -27.66
CA ASP A 417 -9.91 2.80 -27.68
C ASP A 417 -9.90 1.65 -26.66
N GLY A 418 -8.80 0.94 -26.57
CA GLY A 418 -8.62 -0.09 -25.54
C GLY A 418 -8.59 0.47 -24.12
N CYS A 419 -7.99 1.64 -23.91
CA CYS A 419 -8.06 2.36 -22.63
C CYS A 419 -9.51 2.72 -22.30
N MET A 420 -10.25 3.31 -23.25
CA MET A 420 -11.67 3.65 -23.09
C MET A 420 -12.53 2.45 -22.75
N ALA A 421 -12.28 1.29 -23.38
CA ALA A 421 -13.00 0.06 -23.09
C ALA A 421 -12.81 -0.36 -21.62
N ASP A 422 -11.58 -0.31 -21.10
CA ASP A 422 -11.29 -0.66 -19.72
C ASP A 422 -11.92 0.32 -18.72
N LEU A 423 -11.85 1.63 -18.98
CA LEU A 423 -12.50 2.64 -18.16
C LEU A 423 -14.03 2.48 -18.15
N THR A 424 -14.61 2.12 -19.30
CA THR A 424 -16.05 1.84 -19.42
C THR A 424 -16.46 0.59 -18.63
N ILE A 425 -15.65 -0.46 -18.64
CA ILE A 425 -15.88 -1.66 -17.82
C ILE A 425 -15.90 -1.31 -16.33
N TRP A 426 -14.92 -0.53 -15.87
CA TRP A 426 -14.86 -0.09 -14.47
C TRP A 426 -16.09 0.71 -14.07
N ASP A 427 -16.49 1.67 -14.89
CA ASP A 427 -17.64 2.53 -14.65
C ASP A 427 -18.97 1.76 -14.70
N ALA A 428 -19.17 0.93 -15.74
CA ALA A 428 -20.39 0.16 -15.94
C ALA A 428 -20.67 -0.84 -14.79
N ALA A 429 -19.64 -1.41 -14.20
CA ALA A 429 -19.81 -2.33 -13.07
C ALA A 429 -20.50 -1.65 -11.87
N ARG A 430 -20.33 -0.35 -11.72
CA ARG A 430 -20.90 0.44 -10.64
C ARG A 430 -22.24 1.06 -10.98
N GLN A 431 -22.67 0.96 -12.25
CA GLN A 431 -23.98 1.40 -12.73
C GLN A 431 -25.10 0.38 -12.51
N LYS A 432 -24.79 -0.84 -12.11
CA LYS A 432 -25.78 -1.86 -11.81
C LYS A 432 -26.63 -1.42 -10.61
N LEU A 433 -27.93 -1.31 -10.83
CA LEU A 433 -28.90 -0.80 -9.88
C LEU A 433 -29.66 -1.92 -9.21
N GLY A 434 -30.08 -1.69 -7.95
CA GLY A 434 -31.03 -2.55 -7.26
C GLY A 434 -32.42 -2.48 -7.87
N ALA A 435 -33.26 -3.46 -7.59
CA ALA A 435 -34.64 -3.48 -8.07
C ALA A 435 -35.41 -2.23 -7.60
N GLY A 436 -36.03 -1.53 -8.54
CA GLY A 436 -36.85 -0.33 -8.27
C GLY A 436 -36.07 1.00 -8.26
N GLU A 437 -34.75 0.99 -8.52
CA GLU A 437 -33.95 2.21 -8.65
C GLU A 437 -33.59 2.47 -10.11
N SER A 438 -33.71 3.72 -10.53
CA SER A 438 -33.32 4.17 -11.86
C SER A 438 -32.53 5.48 -11.78
N TYR A 439 -31.37 5.52 -12.40
CA TYR A 439 -30.56 6.72 -12.58
C TYR A 439 -30.19 6.85 -14.05
N SER A 440 -30.14 8.08 -14.55
CA SER A 440 -29.71 8.35 -15.92
C SER A 440 -28.20 8.44 -15.99
N PHE A 441 -27.54 7.32 -16.24
CA PHE A 441 -26.13 7.30 -16.58
C PHE A 441 -25.93 7.75 -18.02
N LYS A 442 -24.85 8.50 -18.24
CA LYS A 442 -24.37 8.78 -19.59
C LYS A 442 -23.42 7.65 -20.02
N PRO A 443 -23.54 7.13 -21.25
CA PRO A 443 -22.53 6.23 -21.77
C PRO A 443 -21.15 6.90 -21.73
N MET A 444 -20.13 6.18 -21.27
CA MET A 444 -18.78 6.70 -21.28
C MET A 444 -18.30 6.92 -22.73
N THR A 445 -17.93 8.15 -23.07
CA THR A 445 -17.46 8.51 -24.41
C THR A 445 -16.19 9.35 -24.30
N ARG A 446 -15.41 9.40 -25.38
CA ARG A 446 -14.24 10.28 -25.48
C ARG A 446 -14.60 11.73 -25.16
N GLU A 447 -15.66 12.24 -25.78
CA GLU A 447 -16.14 13.62 -25.57
C GLU A 447 -16.45 13.92 -24.08
N LEU A 448 -17.07 12.96 -23.38
CA LEU A 448 -17.36 13.14 -21.94
C LEU A 448 -16.10 13.21 -21.10
N ILE A 449 -15.10 12.35 -21.37
CA ILE A 449 -13.83 12.36 -20.67
C ILE A 449 -13.08 13.66 -20.97
N GLU A 450 -12.89 13.99 -22.21
CA GLU A 450 -12.16 15.17 -22.66
C GLU A 450 -12.78 16.45 -22.10
N LYS A 451 -14.13 16.58 -22.14
CA LYS A 451 -14.85 17.70 -21.57
C LYS A 451 -14.77 17.78 -20.04
N PHE A 452 -14.89 16.64 -19.35
CA PHE A 452 -14.91 16.61 -17.90
C PHE A 452 -13.53 16.94 -17.30
N TYR A 453 -12.47 16.43 -17.91
CA TYR A 453 -11.10 16.62 -17.43
C TYR A 453 -10.33 17.73 -18.17
N ALA A 454 -10.98 18.49 -19.05
CA ALA A 454 -10.36 19.65 -19.68
C ALA A 454 -9.93 20.66 -18.61
N VAL A 455 -8.65 21.06 -18.65
CA VAL A 455 -8.02 21.94 -17.64
C VAL A 455 -8.80 23.26 -17.49
N ASP A 456 -9.31 23.81 -18.60
CA ASP A 456 -10.05 25.08 -18.58
C ASP A 456 -11.48 24.98 -18.03
N GLN A 457 -12.10 23.81 -18.11
CA GLN A 457 -13.49 23.60 -17.68
C GLN A 457 -13.60 22.89 -16.33
N GLY A 458 -12.69 21.99 -16.02
CA GLY A 458 -12.58 21.39 -14.70
C GLY A 458 -12.38 22.42 -13.60
N ASP A 459 -11.79 23.54 -13.95
CA ASP A 459 -11.39 24.58 -13.02
C ASP A 459 -12.58 25.41 -12.49
N LYS A 460 -13.58 25.73 -13.30
CA LYS A 460 -14.68 26.60 -12.86
C LYS A 460 -15.73 25.91 -12.00
N LYS A 461 -16.03 24.65 -12.29
CA LYS A 461 -17.12 23.90 -11.63
C LYS A 461 -16.62 23.00 -10.50
N TYR A 462 -15.39 22.51 -10.58
CA TYR A 462 -14.82 21.52 -9.64
C TYR A 462 -13.52 22.00 -9.00
N LYS A 463 -13.16 23.25 -9.15
CA LYS A 463 -11.93 23.88 -8.65
C LYS A 463 -11.70 23.67 -7.16
N GLY A 464 -12.75 23.58 -6.37
CA GLY A 464 -12.66 23.32 -4.93
C GLY A 464 -12.54 21.85 -4.55
N PHE A 465 -12.72 20.90 -5.51
CA PHE A 465 -12.75 19.47 -5.16
C PHE A 465 -11.42 18.76 -5.38
N GLY A 466 -10.47 19.31 -6.16
CA GLY A 466 -9.16 18.71 -6.37
C GLY A 466 -9.20 17.36 -7.10
N ILE A 467 -10.20 17.16 -8.00
CA ILE A 467 -10.32 15.97 -8.84
C ILE A 467 -9.23 15.98 -9.90
N VAL A 468 -9.11 17.10 -10.62
CA VAL A 468 -8.09 17.32 -11.63
C VAL A 468 -6.85 17.91 -10.98
N LYS A 469 -5.70 17.29 -11.21
CA LYS A 469 -4.40 17.73 -10.67
C LYS A 469 -3.36 17.73 -11.79
N PRO A 470 -2.45 18.71 -11.83
CA PRO A 470 -1.31 18.64 -12.74
C PRO A 470 -0.55 17.33 -12.54
N ILE A 471 -0.32 16.61 -13.64
CA ILE A 471 0.43 15.34 -13.65
C ILE A 471 1.80 15.61 -14.26
N HIS A 472 2.85 15.30 -13.51
CA HIS A 472 4.25 15.55 -13.87
C HIS A 472 5.02 14.23 -14.06
N ILE A 473 4.37 13.21 -14.60
CA ILE A 473 4.96 11.87 -14.76
C ILE A 473 6.23 11.89 -15.61
N ASP A 474 6.30 12.77 -16.63
CA ASP A 474 7.48 12.91 -17.50
C ASP A 474 8.63 13.65 -16.81
N GLU A 475 8.35 14.50 -15.82
CA GLU A 475 9.36 15.12 -14.96
C GLU A 475 9.92 14.12 -13.94
N VAL A 476 9.03 13.31 -13.36
CA VAL A 476 9.40 12.29 -12.37
C VAL A 476 10.23 11.19 -13.03
N CYS A 477 9.75 10.61 -14.12
CA CYS A 477 10.37 9.50 -14.82
C CYS A 477 10.37 9.77 -16.33
N PRO A 478 11.33 10.55 -16.86
CA PRO A 478 11.42 10.84 -18.28
C PRO A 478 11.50 9.58 -19.13
N SER A 479 10.88 9.60 -20.30
CA SER A 479 10.93 8.50 -21.24
C SER A 479 10.86 9.01 -22.67
N ASP A 480 11.76 8.56 -23.53
CA ASP A 480 11.74 8.88 -24.96
C ASP A 480 10.61 8.14 -25.70
N LYS A 481 10.15 7.03 -25.14
CA LYS A 481 9.13 6.18 -25.75
C LYS A 481 7.71 6.55 -25.31
N TYR A 482 7.54 6.98 -24.07
CA TYR A 482 6.22 7.13 -23.45
C TYR A 482 6.05 8.53 -22.84
N SER A 483 5.57 9.49 -23.62
CA SER A 483 5.26 10.84 -23.13
C SER A 483 3.77 11.01 -22.84
N LEU A 484 3.45 11.79 -21.84
CA LEU A 484 2.09 12.24 -21.55
C LEU A 484 1.78 13.45 -22.43
N THR A 485 1.39 13.19 -23.69
CA THR A 485 1.00 14.22 -24.66
C THR A 485 -0.37 14.81 -24.33
N GLU A 486 -0.68 16.01 -24.83
CA GLU A 486 -1.92 16.74 -24.52
C GLU A 486 -3.18 15.92 -24.78
N ASP A 487 -3.20 15.14 -25.84
CA ASP A 487 -4.31 14.23 -26.20
C ASP A 487 -4.52 13.10 -25.19
N LYS A 488 -3.49 12.69 -24.45
CA LYS A 488 -3.55 11.65 -23.43
C LYS A 488 -3.95 12.19 -22.04
N VAL A 489 -3.74 13.48 -21.78
CA VAL A 489 -3.98 14.08 -20.44
C VAL A 489 -5.37 13.81 -19.91
N PRO A 490 -6.48 14.01 -20.65
CA PRO A 490 -7.82 13.75 -20.11
C PRO A 490 -8.03 12.30 -19.66
N TYR A 491 -7.48 11.34 -20.41
CA TYR A 491 -7.59 9.91 -20.08
C TYR A 491 -6.74 9.56 -18.87
N MET A 492 -5.54 10.11 -18.76
CA MET A 492 -4.69 9.91 -17.58
C MET A 492 -5.32 10.55 -16.33
N GLN A 493 -5.99 11.70 -16.46
CA GLN A 493 -6.79 12.28 -15.38
C GLN A 493 -7.94 11.37 -14.96
N CYS A 494 -8.62 10.74 -15.91
CA CYS A 494 -9.67 9.77 -15.65
C CYS A 494 -9.11 8.54 -14.90
N ILE A 495 -8.00 7.98 -15.36
CA ILE A 495 -7.34 6.85 -14.72
C ILE A 495 -6.94 7.19 -13.28
N GLN A 496 -6.25 8.34 -13.05
CA GLN A 496 -5.84 8.72 -11.70
C GLN A 496 -7.03 8.99 -10.77
N HIS A 497 -8.14 9.53 -11.30
CA HIS A 497 -9.37 9.75 -10.55
C HIS A 497 -10.03 8.42 -10.15
N PHE A 498 -10.18 7.49 -11.09
CA PHE A 498 -10.77 6.17 -10.82
C PHE A 498 -9.88 5.35 -9.88
N ARG A 499 -8.55 5.36 -10.09
CA ARG A 499 -7.60 4.74 -9.16
C ARG A 499 -7.70 5.34 -7.75
N ARG A 500 -7.81 6.66 -7.65
CA ARG A 500 -7.96 7.33 -6.36
C ARG A 500 -9.24 6.89 -5.63
N ILE A 501 -10.38 6.78 -6.34
CA ILE A 501 -11.64 6.27 -5.78
C ILE A 501 -11.46 4.80 -5.34
N GLU A 502 -10.87 3.98 -6.20
CA GLU A 502 -10.70 2.54 -5.98
C GLU A 502 -9.81 2.22 -4.77
N THR A 503 -8.82 3.06 -4.49
CA THR A 503 -7.78 2.80 -3.49
C THR A 503 -7.91 3.61 -2.20
N VAL A 504 -9.06 4.28 -1.96
CA VAL A 504 -9.29 5.01 -0.70
C VAL A 504 -9.11 4.07 0.49
N HIS A 505 -8.32 4.49 1.47
CA HIS A 505 -7.94 3.76 2.68
C HIS A 505 -7.03 2.51 2.46
N ASN A 506 -6.57 2.29 1.23
CA ASN A 506 -5.60 1.22 0.94
C ASN A 506 -4.13 1.67 1.08
N GLY A 507 -3.87 2.99 1.04
CA GLY A 507 -2.52 3.57 1.10
C GLY A 507 -1.84 3.73 -0.27
N MET A 508 -2.36 3.13 -1.33
CA MET A 508 -1.76 3.18 -2.66
C MET A 508 -1.80 4.59 -3.29
N ARG A 509 -2.70 5.45 -2.83
CA ARG A 509 -2.76 6.83 -3.31
C ARG A 509 -1.45 7.59 -3.14
N PHE A 510 -0.73 7.36 -2.04
CA PHE A 510 0.58 7.97 -1.82
C PHE A 510 1.61 7.54 -2.87
N PHE A 511 1.57 6.29 -3.31
CA PHE A 511 2.44 5.80 -4.37
C PHE A 511 2.10 6.45 -5.72
N ASP A 512 0.81 6.61 -6.04
CA ASP A 512 0.37 7.34 -7.23
C ASP A 512 0.77 8.82 -7.19
N ILE A 513 0.67 9.50 -6.03
CA ILE A 513 1.14 10.88 -5.84
C ILE A 513 2.61 11.00 -6.22
N LYS A 514 3.44 10.10 -5.74
CA LYS A 514 4.88 10.08 -6.01
C LYS A 514 5.20 9.86 -7.48
N ARG A 515 4.67 8.79 -8.09
CA ARG A 515 4.99 8.42 -9.47
C ARG A 515 4.42 9.39 -10.51
N LEU A 516 3.26 9.99 -10.22
CA LEU A 516 2.62 10.98 -11.09
C LEU A 516 3.12 12.41 -10.83
N GLY A 517 3.94 12.62 -9.80
CA GLY A 517 4.48 13.92 -9.43
C GLY A 517 3.40 14.91 -8.98
N LEU A 518 2.36 14.44 -8.32
CA LEU A 518 1.25 15.30 -7.87
C LEU A 518 1.70 16.17 -6.69
N SER A 519 1.34 17.44 -6.71
CA SER A 519 1.46 18.32 -5.56
C SER A 519 0.18 18.26 -4.72
N ILE A 520 0.34 18.08 -3.40
CA ILE A 520 -0.79 18.05 -2.46
C ILE A 520 -0.53 18.97 -1.28
N THR A 521 -1.61 19.53 -0.71
CA THR A 521 -1.54 20.39 0.47
C THR A 521 -2.52 19.89 1.51
N HIS A 522 -2.02 19.67 2.72
CA HIS A 522 -2.82 19.40 3.91
C HIS A 522 -3.01 20.67 4.72
N HIS A 523 -4.19 20.85 5.27
CA HIS A 523 -4.52 21.93 6.18
C HIS A 523 -4.65 21.38 7.59
N PHE A 524 -3.84 21.86 8.53
CA PHE A 524 -3.69 21.30 9.85
C PHE A 524 -4.21 22.22 10.95
N GLY A 525 -4.99 21.67 11.86
CA GLY A 525 -5.41 22.26 13.11
C GLY A 525 -6.28 23.51 12.97
N ARG A 526 -6.62 24.11 14.10
CA ARG A 526 -7.54 25.25 14.18
C ARG A 526 -7.12 26.51 13.42
N PHE A 527 -5.85 26.63 13.12
CA PHE A 527 -5.29 27.77 12.37
C PHE A 527 -5.21 27.53 10.87
N ASN A 528 -5.67 26.38 10.40
CA ASN A 528 -5.67 26.02 8.99
C ASN A 528 -4.28 26.07 8.35
N THR A 529 -3.23 25.67 9.12
CA THR A 529 -1.84 25.77 8.67
C THR A 529 -1.60 24.85 7.48
N PRO A 530 -1.14 25.38 6.33
CA PRO A 530 -0.91 24.55 5.15
C PRO A 530 0.45 23.82 5.22
N TYR A 531 0.44 22.56 4.89
CA TYR A 531 1.63 21.72 4.67
C TYR A 531 1.58 21.17 3.24
N THR A 532 2.55 21.53 2.43
CA THR A 532 2.58 21.15 1.01
C THR A 532 3.69 20.17 0.71
N LEU A 533 3.33 19.12 0.00
CA LEU A 533 4.22 18.14 -0.60
C LEU A 533 4.26 18.42 -2.11
N LYS A 534 5.39 18.92 -2.61
CA LYS A 534 5.55 19.32 -4.02
C LYS A 534 6.04 18.15 -4.87
N THR A 535 5.97 18.30 -6.18
CA THR A 535 6.58 17.36 -7.13
C THR A 535 8.07 17.17 -6.80
N LEU A 536 8.52 15.93 -6.75
CA LEU A 536 9.89 15.52 -6.40
C LEU A 536 10.39 16.02 -5.02
N ASP A 537 9.48 16.33 -4.11
CA ASP A 537 9.83 16.68 -2.73
C ASP A 537 10.61 15.54 -2.05
N ALA A 538 11.68 15.87 -1.34
CA ALA A 538 12.50 14.87 -0.63
C ALA A 538 11.69 14.07 0.41
N ARG A 539 10.57 14.62 0.88
CA ARG A 539 9.64 13.95 1.82
C ARG A 539 8.74 12.91 1.15
N TYR A 540 8.83 12.73 -0.18
CA TYR A 540 8.27 11.56 -0.85
C TYR A 540 8.88 10.25 -0.34
N ALA A 541 10.12 10.29 0.13
CA ALA A 541 10.74 9.20 0.85
C ALA A 541 10.50 9.39 2.36
N MET A 542 9.69 8.54 3.00
CA MET A 542 9.60 8.56 4.45
C MET A 542 10.97 8.29 5.06
N GLN A 543 11.24 8.86 6.26
CA GLN A 543 12.56 8.72 6.87
C GLN A 543 12.80 7.27 7.33
N ILE A 544 14.05 6.85 7.23
CA ILE A 544 14.51 5.56 7.76
C ILE A 544 14.29 5.54 9.29
N PRO A 545 13.85 4.42 9.88
CA PRO A 545 13.65 4.32 11.31
C PRO A 545 14.90 4.66 12.14
N SER A 546 14.71 5.30 13.30
CA SER A 546 15.80 5.79 14.13
C SER A 546 16.75 4.69 14.63
N GLU A 547 16.23 3.51 14.93
CA GLU A 547 17.00 2.35 15.32
C GLU A 547 17.94 1.87 14.19
N VAL A 548 17.47 1.95 12.95
CA VAL A 548 18.24 1.57 11.76
C VAL A 548 19.34 2.61 11.48
N ILE A 549 19.01 3.90 11.60
CA ILE A 549 20.01 4.99 11.49
C ILE A 549 21.05 4.84 12.61
N SER A 550 20.63 4.57 13.85
CA SER A 550 21.53 4.37 14.99
C SER A 550 22.42 3.14 14.83
N ALA A 551 21.98 2.15 14.05
CA ALA A 551 22.80 0.98 13.68
C ALA A 551 23.81 1.27 12.57
N GLY A 552 23.83 2.50 12.02
CA GLY A 552 24.83 2.96 11.04
C GLY A 552 24.32 3.11 9.61
N MET A 553 23.02 2.99 9.37
CA MET A 553 22.45 3.21 8.04
C MET A 553 22.25 4.70 7.77
N ASP A 554 22.55 5.12 6.54
CA ASP A 554 22.33 6.50 6.10
C ASP A 554 20.85 6.87 6.10
N ALA A 555 20.53 7.98 6.75
CA ALA A 555 19.21 8.60 6.70
C ALA A 555 18.88 9.13 5.29
N ASN A 556 17.60 9.27 4.98
CA ASN A 556 17.19 10.01 3.78
C ASN A 556 17.60 11.48 3.90
N VAL A 557 18.23 12.00 2.87
CA VAL A 557 18.67 13.39 2.82
C VAL A 557 17.45 14.32 2.87
N ARG A 558 17.53 15.32 3.75
CA ARG A 558 16.56 16.42 3.80
C ARG A 558 17.23 17.71 3.37
N PRO A 559 16.59 18.56 2.55
CA PRO A 559 17.12 19.88 2.25
C PRO A 559 17.31 20.67 3.54
N VAL A 560 18.46 21.29 3.70
CA VAL A 560 18.70 22.23 4.80
C VAL A 560 17.91 23.49 4.49
N VAL A 561 16.80 23.69 5.16
CA VAL A 561 16.04 24.93 5.08
C VAL A 561 16.69 25.93 6.02
N SER A 562 17.25 27.03 5.48
CA SER A 562 17.80 28.08 6.33
C SER A 562 16.66 28.77 7.08
N LYS A 563 16.91 29.26 8.29
CA LYS A 563 15.91 30.04 9.06
C LYS A 563 15.35 31.21 8.26
N LYS A 564 16.13 31.81 7.37
CA LYS A 564 15.70 32.88 6.48
C LYS A 564 14.71 32.38 5.40
N SER A 565 14.91 31.18 4.87
CA SER A 565 13.99 30.57 3.91
C SER A 565 12.68 30.16 4.60
N GLU A 566 12.75 29.68 5.83
CA GLU A 566 11.58 29.39 6.66
C GLU A 566 10.75 30.65 6.92
N ALA A 567 11.40 31.77 7.29
CA ALA A 567 10.74 33.05 7.50
C ALA A 567 10.05 33.60 6.22
N ILE A 568 10.66 33.38 5.04
CA ILE A 568 10.04 33.76 3.76
C ILE A 568 8.81 32.90 3.48
N VAL A 569 8.89 31.61 3.76
CA VAL A 569 7.77 30.68 3.61
C VAL A 569 6.64 31.04 4.59
N GLU A 570 6.97 31.39 5.82
CA GLU A 570 6.04 31.87 6.82
C GLU A 570 5.34 33.17 6.37
N ALA A 571 6.11 34.13 5.86
CA ALA A 571 5.58 35.38 5.33
C ALA A 571 4.67 35.19 4.09
N SER A 572 4.87 34.12 3.34
CA SER A 572 4.01 33.74 2.21
C SER A 572 2.73 33.00 2.64
N GLY A 573 2.53 32.79 3.94
CA GLY A 573 1.39 32.03 4.49
C GLY A 573 1.48 30.52 4.28
N SER A 574 2.64 30.03 3.85
CA SER A 574 2.83 28.61 3.58
C SER A 574 3.28 27.81 4.80
N TYR A 575 3.85 28.49 5.82
CA TYR A 575 4.25 27.91 7.10
C TYR A 575 4.12 28.92 8.22
N ILE A 576 3.91 28.45 9.43
CA ILE A 576 4.09 29.22 10.64
C ILE A 576 5.31 28.67 11.36
N LEU A 577 6.38 29.44 11.41
CA LEU A 577 7.52 29.11 12.26
C LEU A 577 7.12 29.23 13.73
N VAL A 578 7.21 28.15 14.43
CA VAL A 578 7.23 28.18 15.88
C VAL A 578 8.65 28.55 16.29
N LYS A 579 8.80 29.77 16.81
CA LYS A 579 10.07 30.24 17.37
C LYS A 579 10.44 29.44 18.61
#